data_377065191d7f3ed6c0c2ba032d2be47e
#
_entry.id   377065191d7f3ed6c0c2ba032d2be47e
#
_cell.length_a   1.000
_cell.length_b   1.000
_cell.length_c   1.000
_cell.angle_alpha   90.00
_cell.angle_beta   90.00
_cell.angle_gamma   90.00
#
_symmetry.space_group_name_H-M   'P 1'
#
loop_
_entity.id
_entity.type
_entity.pdbx_description
1 polymer ?
#
loop_
_entity_poly.entity_id
_entity_poly.type
_entity_poly.pdbx_seq_one_letter_code
_entity_poly.pdbx_strand_id
1 'polypeptide(L)'
;MGDELCLIARCNKKRNTSLLIFSNDEGETWSKPVEAPVSLNGERHKAEWMPDGRLFITFRSIERNHKMVKKMRKDGGKKTWYSEGWIAWVGTYDDLKNGNEGQYRIKIAHTYLDHQNVPSLSANADTGYCGNVVLNDGTIVTSSYGIFSPEEKEEGKYKTEKGRQKRKTFIVSKRIRLSDVEKLIK
;
A
#
# COMPACT_ATOMS: atom_id res chain seq x y z
N MET A 1 -6.31 24.32 9.35
CA MET A 1 -6.24 22.87 9.58
C MET A 1 -6.27 22.68 11.07
N GLY A 2 -7.09 21.77 11.59
CA GLY A 2 -7.15 21.52 13.04
C GLY A 2 -5.93 20.68 13.49
N ASP A 3 -5.72 20.64 14.79
CA ASP A 3 -4.60 19.96 15.43
C ASP A 3 -4.85 18.45 15.62
N GLU A 4 -5.80 17.86 14.84
CA GLU A 4 -6.13 16.45 14.93
C GLU A 4 -5.05 15.60 14.25
N LEU A 5 -4.54 14.61 14.97
CA LEU A 5 -3.65 13.59 14.46
C LEU A 5 -4.47 12.37 13.99
N CYS A 6 -4.07 11.79 12.86
CA CYS A 6 -4.61 10.52 12.39
C CYS A 6 -3.49 9.51 12.17
N LEU A 7 -3.63 8.33 12.75
CA LEU A 7 -2.70 7.22 12.54
C LEU A 7 -3.39 6.11 11.78
N ILE A 8 -2.74 5.65 10.70
CA ILE A 8 -3.20 4.51 9.91
C ILE A 8 -2.37 3.28 10.29
N ALA A 9 -3.03 2.24 10.78
CA ALA A 9 -2.40 1.01 11.20
C ALA A 9 -2.88 -0.18 10.36
N ARG A 10 -1.96 -1.09 10.03
CA ARG A 10 -2.34 -2.37 9.44
C ARG A 10 -3.06 -3.25 10.45
N CYS A 11 -4.01 -4.05 10.02
CA CYS A 11 -4.62 -5.08 10.86
C CYS A 11 -3.84 -6.40 10.79
N ASN A 12 -2.94 -6.65 11.74
CA ASN A 12 -2.14 -7.89 11.78
C ASN A 12 -2.98 -9.15 11.92
N LYS A 13 -4.11 -9.10 12.62
CA LYS A 13 -5.03 -10.23 12.76
C LYS A 13 -5.82 -10.50 11.49
N LYS A 14 -5.76 -9.61 10.51
CA LYS A 14 -6.35 -9.77 9.17
C LYS A 14 -7.85 -10.06 9.16
N ARG A 15 -8.53 -9.63 10.18
CA ARG A 15 -9.98 -9.78 10.33
C ARG A 15 -10.72 -8.59 9.74
N ASN A 16 -10.08 -7.43 9.81
CA ASN A 16 -10.59 -6.13 9.42
C ASN A 16 -9.71 -5.52 8.33
N THR A 17 -10.15 -4.44 7.73
CA THR A 17 -9.30 -3.57 6.91
C THR A 17 -8.18 -2.94 7.76
N SER A 18 -7.39 -2.07 7.18
CA SER A 18 -6.52 -1.18 7.96
C SER A 18 -7.34 -0.40 8.96
N LEU A 19 -6.74 0.06 10.04
CA LEU A 19 -7.43 0.73 11.13
C LEU A 19 -6.98 2.18 11.21
N LEU A 20 -7.90 3.05 11.61
CA LEU A 20 -7.65 4.46 11.89
C LEU A 20 -7.88 4.73 13.36
N ILE A 21 -7.03 5.55 13.95
CA ILE A 21 -7.23 6.16 15.26
C ILE A 21 -6.92 7.65 15.17
N PHE A 22 -7.61 8.45 15.96
CA PHE A 22 -7.52 9.90 15.95
C PHE A 22 -7.17 10.43 17.34
N SER A 23 -6.43 11.53 17.39
CA SER A 23 -6.10 12.26 18.61
C SER A 23 -6.33 13.76 18.39
N ASN A 24 -6.89 14.44 19.39
CA ASN A 24 -7.10 15.89 19.41
C ASN A 24 -6.28 16.58 20.52
N ASP A 25 -5.33 15.89 21.10
CA ASP A 25 -4.50 16.33 22.22
C ASP A 25 -3.03 15.94 22.02
N GLU A 26 -2.51 16.16 20.81
CA GLU A 26 -1.11 15.91 20.41
C GLU A 26 -0.64 14.46 20.62
N GLY A 27 -1.58 13.51 20.69
CA GLY A 27 -1.28 12.08 20.83
C GLY A 27 -1.27 11.57 22.27
N GLU A 28 -1.69 12.37 23.25
CA GLU A 28 -1.81 11.93 24.63
C GLU A 28 -2.93 10.89 24.78
N THR A 29 -4.07 11.14 24.13
CA THR A 29 -5.16 10.15 24.07
C THR A 29 -5.58 9.87 22.63
N TRP A 30 -6.14 8.69 22.40
CA TRP A 30 -6.54 8.22 21.10
C TRP A 30 -7.97 7.66 21.10
N SER A 31 -8.66 7.87 20.00
CA SER A 31 -9.98 7.29 19.78
C SER A 31 -9.95 5.76 19.77
N LYS A 32 -11.12 5.14 19.87
CA LYS A 32 -11.25 3.72 19.53
C LYS A 32 -10.91 3.51 18.06
N PRO A 33 -10.25 2.38 17.69
CA PRO A 33 -9.96 2.07 16.30
C PRO A 33 -11.24 1.93 15.47
N VAL A 34 -11.26 2.56 14.31
CA VAL A 34 -12.28 2.38 13.27
C VAL A 34 -11.65 1.77 12.03
N GLU A 35 -12.44 1.11 11.19
CA GLU A 35 -11.94 0.55 9.94
C GLU A 35 -11.68 1.66 8.92
N ALA A 36 -10.52 1.60 8.26
CA ALA A 36 -10.21 2.46 7.13
C ALA A 36 -11.04 2.07 5.90
N PRO A 37 -11.21 2.97 4.91
CA PRO A 37 -11.81 2.62 3.62
C PRO A 37 -11.19 1.35 3.03
N VAL A 38 -12.00 0.54 2.34
CA VAL A 38 -11.54 -0.72 1.74
C VAL A 38 -10.46 -0.46 0.70
N SER A 39 -10.57 0.64 -0.05
CA SER A 39 -9.58 1.08 -1.03
C SER A 39 -8.21 1.40 -0.43
N LEU A 40 -8.15 1.67 0.89
CA LEU A 40 -6.93 1.95 1.65
C LEU A 40 -6.43 0.73 2.45
N ASN A 41 -7.02 -0.44 2.22
CA ASN A 41 -6.61 -1.64 2.94
C ASN A 41 -5.22 -2.11 2.52
N GLY A 42 -4.30 -2.14 3.48
CA GLY A 42 -2.93 -2.51 3.18
C GLY A 42 -1.98 -2.44 4.37
N GLU A 43 -0.72 -2.29 4.06
CA GLU A 43 0.35 -2.22 5.04
C GLU A 43 1.35 -1.13 4.64
N ARG A 44 2.05 -0.56 5.65
CA ARG A 44 3.16 0.36 5.43
C ARG A 44 2.73 1.66 4.74
N HIS A 45 1.62 2.21 5.22
CA HIS A 45 1.08 3.47 4.72
C HIS A 45 2.06 4.62 4.96
N LYS A 46 2.20 5.48 3.95
CA LYS A 46 2.93 6.73 4.04
C LYS A 46 2.09 7.82 3.37
N ALA A 47 1.60 8.76 4.15
CA ALA A 47 0.79 9.88 3.70
C ALA A 47 1.63 11.13 3.43
N GLU A 48 1.22 11.91 2.44
CA GLU A 48 1.70 13.26 2.16
C GLU A 48 0.53 14.16 1.79
N TRP A 49 0.58 15.41 2.21
CA TRP A 49 -0.35 16.44 1.79
C TRP A 49 0.01 16.97 0.42
N MET A 50 -0.99 17.09 -0.44
CA MET A 50 -0.87 17.75 -1.73
C MET A 50 -1.16 19.24 -1.60
N PRO A 51 -0.62 20.11 -2.49
CA PRO A 51 -0.88 21.54 -2.45
C PRO A 51 -2.36 21.92 -2.60
N ASP A 52 -3.16 21.05 -3.18
CA ASP A 52 -4.62 21.22 -3.35
C ASP A 52 -5.45 20.73 -2.16
N GLY A 53 -4.81 20.36 -1.05
CA GLY A 53 -5.46 19.91 0.18
C GLY A 53 -5.86 18.44 0.19
N ARG A 54 -5.55 17.68 -0.86
CA ARG A 54 -5.75 16.23 -0.87
C ARG A 54 -4.61 15.49 -0.16
N LEU A 55 -4.87 14.24 0.18
CA LEU A 55 -3.90 13.28 0.67
C LEU A 55 -3.47 12.34 -0.47
N PHE A 56 -2.18 12.11 -0.56
CA PHE A 56 -1.57 11.07 -1.37
C PHE A 56 -0.96 10.02 -0.43
N ILE A 57 -1.56 8.84 -0.37
CA ILE A 57 -1.16 7.79 0.59
C ILE A 57 -0.66 6.59 -0.18
N THR A 58 0.64 6.30 -0.09
CA THR A 58 1.24 5.09 -0.67
C THR A 58 1.25 3.95 0.33
N PHE A 59 1.08 2.73 -0.16
CA PHE A 59 1.06 1.53 0.66
C PHE A 59 1.24 0.26 -0.17
N ARG A 60 1.52 -0.85 0.51
CA ARG A 60 1.37 -2.18 -0.05
C ARG A 60 -0.08 -2.60 0.07
N SER A 61 -0.78 -2.67 -1.06
CA SER A 61 -2.19 -3.09 -1.07
C SER A 61 -2.33 -4.54 -0.62
N ILE A 62 -3.37 -4.80 0.14
CA ILE A 62 -3.79 -6.14 0.52
C ILE A 62 -5.26 -6.28 0.18
N GLU A 63 -5.55 -7.06 -0.85
CA GLU A 63 -6.93 -7.42 -1.14
C GLU A 63 -7.41 -8.56 -0.27
N ARG A 64 -8.58 -8.36 0.30
CA ARG A 64 -9.32 -9.38 1.06
C ARG A 64 -10.73 -9.44 0.53
N ASN A 65 -11.04 -10.41 -0.31
CA ASN A 65 -12.44 -10.68 -0.53
C ASN A 65 -12.96 -11.65 0.55
N HIS A 66 -14.23 -11.53 0.93
CA HIS A 66 -14.85 -12.34 1.96
C HIS A 66 -14.78 -13.87 1.69
N LYS A 67 -14.78 -14.27 0.42
CA LYS A 67 -14.64 -15.69 0.03
C LYS A 67 -13.25 -16.22 0.36
N MET A 68 -12.22 -15.39 0.24
CA MET A 68 -10.84 -15.76 0.54
C MET A 68 -10.56 -15.80 2.03
N VAL A 69 -11.11 -14.87 2.81
CA VAL A 69 -11.03 -14.93 4.26
C VAL A 69 -11.64 -16.23 4.79
N LYS A 70 -12.77 -16.69 4.23
CA LYS A 70 -13.37 -18.00 4.57
C LYS A 70 -12.47 -19.16 4.19
N LYS A 71 -11.81 -19.11 3.02
CA LYS A 71 -10.87 -20.15 2.58
C LYS A 71 -9.63 -20.20 3.46
N MET A 72 -9.07 -19.04 3.80
CA MET A 72 -7.92 -18.96 4.73
C MET A 72 -8.21 -19.55 6.11
N ARG A 73 -9.44 -19.40 6.63
CA ARG A 73 -9.85 -20.00 7.89
C ARG A 73 -9.96 -21.51 7.79
N LYS A 74 -10.42 -22.05 6.65
CA LYS A 74 -10.51 -23.49 6.40
C LYS A 74 -9.14 -24.15 6.23
N ASP A 75 -8.22 -23.47 5.57
CA ASP A 75 -6.87 -23.99 5.29
C ASP A 75 -5.88 -23.76 6.45
N GLY A 76 -6.38 -23.57 7.67
CA GLY A 76 -5.56 -23.38 8.86
C GLY A 76 -4.73 -22.10 8.87
N GLY A 77 -5.18 -21.08 8.15
CA GLY A 77 -4.48 -19.78 8.05
C GLY A 77 -3.26 -19.82 7.15
N LYS A 78 -3.00 -20.91 6.47
CA LYS A 78 -1.92 -21.02 5.48
C LYS A 78 -2.31 -20.35 4.18
N LYS A 79 -1.91 -19.07 4.07
CA LYS A 79 -1.54 -18.41 2.82
C LYS A 79 -2.63 -18.14 1.78
N THR A 80 -3.23 -16.99 1.80
CA THR A 80 -3.49 -16.32 0.52
C THR A 80 -3.71 -14.83 0.78
N TRP A 81 -2.65 -14.08 0.71
CA TRP A 81 -2.68 -12.65 0.60
C TRP A 81 -2.68 -12.31 -0.89
N TYR A 82 -3.55 -11.44 -1.30
CA TYR A 82 -3.39 -10.79 -2.58
C TYR A 82 -2.84 -9.40 -2.31
N SER A 83 -1.73 -9.10 -2.93
CA SER A 83 -1.21 -7.75 -2.99
C SER A 83 -1.23 -7.31 -4.44
N GLU A 84 -1.88 -6.21 -4.72
CA GLU A 84 -1.79 -5.57 -6.04
C GLU A 84 -0.43 -4.91 -6.26
N GLY A 85 0.39 -4.90 -5.24
CA GLY A 85 1.71 -4.31 -5.25
C GLY A 85 1.75 -2.94 -4.58
N TRP A 86 2.51 -2.05 -5.15
CA TRP A 86 2.69 -0.68 -4.69
C TRP A 86 1.62 0.23 -5.26
N ILE A 87 0.77 0.73 -4.39
CA ILE A 87 -0.42 1.49 -4.71
C ILE A 87 -0.34 2.86 -4.03
N ALA A 88 -0.97 3.85 -4.64
CA ALA A 88 -1.35 5.09 -3.99
C ALA A 88 -2.87 5.24 -3.95
N TRP A 89 -3.36 5.79 -2.86
CA TRP A 89 -4.72 6.25 -2.67
C TRP A 89 -4.72 7.78 -2.70
N VAL A 90 -5.72 8.38 -3.34
CA VAL A 90 -5.92 9.81 -3.41
C VAL A 90 -7.32 10.15 -2.93
N GLY A 91 -7.41 11.08 -1.99
CA GLY A 91 -8.67 11.53 -1.41
C GLY A 91 -8.46 12.71 -0.47
N THR A 92 -9.51 13.14 0.19
CA THR A 92 -9.46 14.19 1.20
C THR A 92 -9.28 13.60 2.60
N TYR A 93 -8.93 14.44 3.58
CA TYR A 93 -8.93 14.02 4.97
C TYR A 93 -10.35 13.67 5.46
N ASP A 94 -11.36 14.36 4.96
CA ASP A 94 -12.76 14.06 5.26
C ASP A 94 -13.18 12.70 4.72
N ASP A 95 -12.70 12.29 3.54
CA ASP A 95 -12.92 10.93 3.04
C ASP A 95 -12.36 9.89 4.01
N LEU A 96 -11.13 10.11 4.47
CA LEU A 96 -10.48 9.23 5.44
C LEU A 96 -11.27 9.14 6.74
N LYS A 97 -11.66 10.30 7.32
CA LYS A 97 -12.36 10.42 8.59
C LYS A 97 -13.77 9.82 8.56
N ASN A 98 -14.47 9.96 7.45
CA ASN A 98 -15.84 9.46 7.27
C ASN A 98 -15.91 8.04 6.69
N GLY A 99 -14.77 7.42 6.40
CA GLY A 99 -14.72 6.07 5.85
C GLY A 99 -15.11 5.99 4.36
N ASN A 100 -15.01 7.10 3.63
CA ASN A 100 -15.25 7.14 2.19
C ASN A 100 -14.07 6.55 1.42
N GLU A 101 -14.34 5.97 0.25
CA GLU A 101 -13.32 5.25 -0.55
C GLU A 101 -12.27 6.16 -1.21
N GLY A 102 -12.40 7.49 -1.07
CA GLY A 102 -11.55 8.48 -1.72
C GLY A 102 -11.92 8.69 -3.18
N GLN A 103 -11.08 9.39 -3.92
CA GLN A 103 -11.36 9.76 -5.31
C GLN A 103 -10.94 8.68 -6.29
N TYR A 104 -9.71 8.16 -6.13
CA TYR A 104 -9.17 7.09 -6.98
C TYR A 104 -7.92 6.46 -6.37
N ARG A 105 -7.48 5.36 -6.99
CA ARG A 105 -6.24 4.67 -6.67
C ARG A 105 -5.33 4.66 -7.90
N ILE A 106 -4.02 4.72 -7.64
CA ILE A 106 -2.98 4.63 -8.67
C ILE A 106 -2.17 3.37 -8.41
N LYS A 107 -2.13 2.45 -9.36
CA LYS A 107 -1.19 1.34 -9.33
C LYS A 107 0.18 1.85 -9.80
N ILE A 108 1.09 2.07 -8.85
CA ILE A 108 2.42 2.61 -9.13
C ILE A 108 3.32 1.54 -9.76
N ALA A 109 3.31 0.34 -9.18
CA ALA A 109 4.02 -0.80 -9.74
C ALA A 109 3.45 -2.13 -9.26
N HIS A 110 3.48 -3.13 -10.15
CA HIS A 110 3.30 -4.53 -9.75
C HIS A 110 4.54 -5.03 -9.02
N THR A 111 4.33 -5.96 -8.11
CA THR A 111 5.42 -6.70 -7.49
C THR A 111 5.30 -8.18 -7.82
N TYR A 112 6.42 -8.87 -7.79
CA TYR A 112 6.53 -10.29 -8.16
C TYR A 112 7.00 -11.11 -6.96
N LEU A 113 6.64 -12.39 -6.93
CA LEU A 113 7.21 -13.32 -5.96
C LEU A 113 8.60 -13.78 -6.42
N ASP A 114 9.46 -14.13 -5.46
CA ASP A 114 10.81 -14.63 -5.72
C ASP A 114 10.90 -15.77 -6.74
N HIS A 115 9.83 -16.52 -6.94
CA HIS A 115 9.84 -17.75 -7.72
C HIS A 115 8.76 -17.85 -8.80
N GLN A 116 8.00 -16.78 -9.03
CA GLN A 116 6.91 -16.79 -10.02
C GLN A 116 7.11 -15.69 -11.07
N ASN A 117 6.83 -16.03 -12.32
CA ASN A 117 6.92 -15.10 -13.45
C ASN A 117 5.62 -14.33 -13.73
N VAL A 118 4.65 -14.42 -12.85
CA VAL A 118 3.38 -13.71 -12.99
C VAL A 118 3.34 -12.51 -12.07
N PRO A 119 2.71 -11.40 -12.47
CA PRO A 119 2.39 -10.33 -11.56
C PRO A 119 1.66 -10.92 -10.37
N SER A 120 2.12 -10.66 -9.18
CA SER A 120 1.49 -11.34 -8.07
C SER A 120 0.12 -10.75 -7.81
N LEU A 121 -0.87 -11.53 -8.13
CA LEU A 121 -2.11 -11.56 -7.37
C LEU A 121 -1.90 -12.39 -6.09
N SER A 122 -0.67 -12.69 -5.75
CA SER A 122 -0.34 -13.66 -4.72
C SER A 122 0.32 -13.04 -3.51
N ALA A 123 0.21 -13.78 -2.46
CA ALA A 123 0.76 -13.55 -1.17
C ALA A 123 2.24 -13.17 -1.20
N ASN A 124 2.61 -12.15 -0.43
CA ASN A 124 3.98 -11.80 -0.06
C ASN A 124 4.88 -11.21 -1.14
N ALA A 125 4.34 -10.55 -2.15
CA ALA A 125 5.16 -9.61 -2.90
C ALA A 125 5.64 -8.52 -1.94
N ASP A 126 6.88 -8.59 -1.51
CA ASP A 126 7.40 -7.65 -0.53
C ASP A 126 7.69 -6.30 -1.19
N THR A 127 7.02 -5.27 -0.70
CA THR A 127 7.16 -3.86 -1.09
C THR A 127 6.65 -2.96 0.03
N GLY A 128 6.79 -1.66 -0.10
CA GLY A 128 6.33 -0.69 0.87
C GLY A 128 7.50 -0.01 1.59
N TYR A 129 7.25 0.58 2.77
CA TYR A 129 8.16 1.53 3.39
C TYR A 129 8.53 2.65 2.40
N CYS A 130 7.50 3.21 1.77
CA CYS A 130 7.64 4.20 0.74
C CYS A 130 8.20 5.51 1.30
N GLY A 131 9.09 6.15 0.55
CA GLY A 131 9.42 7.55 0.73
C GLY A 131 8.55 8.38 -0.21
N ASN A 132 7.86 9.38 0.30
CA ASN A 132 7.10 10.34 -0.50
C ASN A 132 7.59 11.73 -0.24
N VAL A 133 7.64 12.54 -1.28
CA VAL A 133 7.86 13.98 -1.19
C VAL A 133 7.07 14.67 -2.28
N VAL A 134 6.44 15.78 -1.94
CA VAL A 134 5.76 16.65 -2.89
C VAL A 134 6.63 17.86 -3.16
N LEU A 135 6.98 18.07 -4.42
CA LEU A 135 7.78 19.21 -4.87
C LEU A 135 6.89 20.46 -5.02
N ASN A 136 7.52 21.64 -5.07
CA ASN A 136 6.80 22.91 -5.17
C ASN A 136 5.89 23.02 -6.41
N ASP A 137 6.20 22.30 -7.48
CA ASP A 137 5.39 22.24 -8.70
C ASP A 137 4.26 21.21 -8.65
N GLY A 138 4.00 20.62 -7.47
CA GLY A 138 3.01 19.58 -7.27
C GLY A 138 3.42 18.21 -7.77
N THR A 139 4.65 18.02 -8.27
CA THR A 139 5.16 16.72 -8.63
C THR A 139 5.44 15.89 -7.38
N ILE A 140 4.87 14.70 -7.33
CA ILE A 140 5.13 13.72 -6.28
C ILE A 140 6.33 12.88 -6.70
N VAL A 141 7.35 12.81 -5.85
CA VAL A 141 8.43 11.83 -5.97
C VAL A 141 8.19 10.77 -4.93
N THR A 142 8.00 9.54 -5.35
CA THR A 142 7.77 8.41 -4.47
C THR A 142 8.75 7.29 -4.76
N SER A 143 9.23 6.62 -3.72
CA SER A 143 10.17 5.51 -3.82
C SER A 143 9.74 4.33 -2.98
N SER A 144 10.03 3.13 -3.44
CA SER A 144 9.80 1.91 -2.69
C SER A 144 10.79 0.83 -3.14
N TYR A 145 10.96 -0.20 -2.32
CA TYR A 145 11.68 -1.40 -2.69
C TYR A 145 10.70 -2.51 -3.09
N GLY A 146 11.20 -3.45 -3.87
CA GLY A 146 10.44 -4.63 -4.25
C GLY A 146 11.07 -5.40 -5.41
N ILE A 147 10.41 -6.47 -5.81
CA ILE A 147 10.74 -7.21 -7.01
C ILE A 147 9.79 -6.73 -8.10
N PHE A 148 10.27 -5.82 -8.94
CA PHE A 148 9.46 -5.13 -9.94
C PHE A 148 9.64 -5.66 -11.36
N SER A 149 10.57 -6.60 -11.58
CA SER A 149 10.77 -7.25 -12.85
C SER A 149 10.58 -8.76 -12.72
N PRO A 150 9.85 -9.42 -13.64
CA PRO A 150 9.72 -10.87 -13.65
C PRO A 150 10.99 -11.58 -14.14
N GLU A 151 11.84 -10.88 -14.88
CA GLU A 151 12.96 -11.48 -15.62
C GLU A 151 14.28 -11.39 -14.88
N GLU A 152 14.46 -10.36 -14.05
CA GLU A 152 15.73 -10.16 -13.37
C GLU A 152 15.86 -11.09 -12.15
N LYS A 153 16.89 -11.93 -12.21
CA LYS A 153 17.30 -12.83 -11.16
C LYS A 153 18.59 -12.30 -10.54
N GLU A 154 18.77 -12.50 -9.24
CA GLU A 154 20.07 -12.26 -8.64
C GLU A 154 21.10 -13.20 -9.27
N GLU A 155 22.13 -12.64 -9.92
CA GLU A 155 23.32 -13.40 -10.29
C GLU A 155 24.08 -13.71 -9.00
N GLY A 156 24.17 -14.98 -8.63
CA GLY A 156 25.01 -15.38 -7.54
C GLY A 156 24.50 -16.51 -6.65
N LYS A 157 25.26 -16.73 -5.61
CA LYS A 157 25.36 -17.93 -4.78
C LYS A 157 24.17 -18.23 -3.86
N TYR A 158 23.13 -17.37 -3.81
CA TYR A 158 22.04 -17.55 -2.86
C TYR A 158 20.88 -18.32 -3.48
N LYS A 159 20.97 -19.63 -3.40
CA LYS A 159 19.78 -20.48 -3.57
C LYS A 159 19.02 -20.49 -2.25
N THR A 160 17.69 -20.40 -2.31
CA THR A 160 16.87 -20.70 -1.14
C THR A 160 17.11 -22.14 -0.70
N GLU A 161 16.76 -22.51 0.54
CA GLU A 161 16.81 -23.90 1.05
C GLU A 161 16.14 -24.90 0.09
N LYS A 162 15.27 -24.46 -0.81
CA LYS A 162 14.60 -25.25 -1.84
C LYS A 162 15.29 -25.19 -3.20
N GLY A 163 16.51 -24.70 -3.30
CA GLY A 163 17.29 -24.62 -4.54
C GLY A 163 16.80 -23.59 -5.56
N ARG A 164 15.89 -22.70 -5.19
CA ARG A 164 15.33 -21.67 -6.08
C ARG A 164 16.21 -20.42 -6.09
N GLN A 165 16.46 -19.90 -7.29
CA GLN A 165 17.18 -18.65 -7.45
C GLN A 165 16.31 -17.49 -6.98
N LYS A 166 16.82 -16.62 -6.11
CA LYS A 166 16.13 -15.40 -5.69
C LYS A 166 16.07 -14.40 -6.83
N ARG A 167 14.98 -13.63 -6.87
CA ARG A 167 14.88 -12.48 -7.75
C ARG A 167 15.55 -11.28 -7.14
N LYS A 168 16.05 -10.42 -7.98
CA LYS A 168 16.70 -9.19 -7.58
C LYS A 168 15.67 -8.20 -7.01
N THR A 169 15.95 -7.70 -5.82
CA THR A 169 15.18 -6.62 -5.20
C THR A 169 15.76 -5.28 -5.62
N PHE A 170 14.90 -4.36 -6.02
CA PHE A 170 15.28 -3.01 -6.44
C PHE A 170 14.69 -1.96 -5.53
N ILE A 171 15.35 -0.82 -5.49
CA ILE A 171 14.73 0.43 -5.08
C ILE A 171 14.34 1.17 -6.35
N VAL A 172 13.06 1.50 -6.46
CA VAL A 172 12.50 2.19 -7.61
C VAL A 172 11.92 3.52 -7.16
N SER A 173 12.18 4.57 -7.93
CA SER A 173 11.55 5.89 -7.74
C SER A 173 10.64 6.19 -8.92
N LYS A 174 9.51 6.83 -8.65
CA LYS A 174 8.55 7.32 -9.64
C LYS A 174 8.24 8.79 -9.40
N ARG A 175 8.03 9.51 -10.50
CA ARG A 175 7.54 10.88 -10.49
C ARG A 175 6.11 10.87 -11.03
N ILE A 176 5.17 11.46 -10.29
CA ILE A 176 3.74 11.43 -10.58
C ILE A 176 3.20 12.85 -10.45
N ARG A 177 2.38 13.27 -11.41
CA ARG A 177 1.52 14.45 -11.30
C ARG A 177 0.07 13.98 -11.33
N LEU A 178 -0.71 14.35 -10.32
CA LEU A 178 -2.12 13.93 -10.26
C LEU A 178 -2.90 14.46 -11.45
N SER A 179 -2.61 15.66 -11.94
CA SER A 179 -3.22 16.22 -13.15
C SER A 179 -3.04 15.37 -14.40
N ASP A 180 -1.95 14.63 -14.51
CA ASP A 180 -1.71 13.73 -15.65
C ASP A 180 -2.47 12.41 -15.49
N VAL A 181 -2.56 11.91 -14.25
CA VAL A 181 -3.39 10.74 -13.93
C VAL A 181 -4.87 11.03 -14.21
N GLU A 182 -5.35 12.20 -13.80
CA GLU A 182 -6.75 12.61 -13.96
C GLU A 182 -7.18 12.77 -15.43
N LYS A 183 -6.25 13.07 -16.33
CA LYS A 183 -6.51 13.05 -17.78
C LYS A 183 -6.78 11.64 -18.33
N LEU A 184 -6.28 10.61 -17.66
CA LEU A 184 -6.45 9.21 -18.08
C LEU A 184 -7.74 8.58 -17.56
N ILE A 185 -8.39 9.20 -16.57
CA ILE A 185 -9.60 8.71 -15.92
C ILE A 185 -10.85 9.32 -16.55
N LYS A 186 -10.71 10.45 -17.24
CA LYS A 186 -11.79 11.12 -18.01
C LYS A 186 -11.98 10.43 -19.36
#